data_eab8f46de7a113ece85f95a820591b6a
#
_entry.id   eab8f46de7a113ece85f95a820591b6a
#
_cell.length_a   1.000
_cell.length_b   1.000
_cell.length_c   1.000
_cell.angle_alpha   90.00
_cell.angle_beta   90.00
_cell.angle_gamma   90.00
#
_symmetry.space_group_name_H-M   'P 1'
#
loop_
_entity.id
_entity.type
_entity.pdbx_description
1 polymer ?
#
loop_
_entity_poly.entity_id
_entity_poly.type
_entity_poly.pdbx_seq_one_letter_code
_entity_poly.pdbx_strand_id
1 'polypeptide(L)'
;MKTVEVLQIPVITAFLIFSKMKRGIIYLASGGRSYLGELLTSFQSLRRHEPALPVTVFSRFELPKGLPHCTAEPITSGEHPLKLKVLTLKASPYEETLFLDTDTTIRGPLKGIFDQLGSHDFAAANSHEADWSVKPMRFVAMVKPRDYNTGVLLYRKSEPMRRFLAGWEEAVLAQDPSDMWAGHHCDQFYFNQLVAGGALERHGVDFLELDNVVCNVRGAMLPEIKRLGRTGEVRILHHRTRAMKARKLFYSVTDWPTIREIGMKAVNRVRG
;
A
#
# COMPACT_ATOMS: atom_id res chain seq x y z
N MET A 1 22.99 -49.17 -4.91
CA MET A 1 23.07 -47.69 -4.88
C MET A 1 22.36 -47.22 -6.14
N LYS A 2 21.15 -46.60 -5.99
CA LYS A 2 20.43 -45.98 -7.09
C LYS A 2 20.71 -44.49 -7.05
N THR A 3 21.36 -43.98 -8.08
CA THR A 3 21.63 -42.56 -8.31
C THR A 3 20.30 -41.85 -8.53
N VAL A 4 20.00 -40.87 -7.69
CA VAL A 4 18.86 -39.96 -7.87
C VAL A 4 19.30 -38.85 -8.81
N GLU A 5 18.78 -38.91 -10.06
CA GLU A 5 18.90 -37.78 -10.99
C GLU A 5 18.08 -36.59 -10.47
N VAL A 6 18.78 -35.54 -10.07
CA VAL A 6 18.16 -34.26 -9.75
C VAL A 6 17.80 -33.57 -11.07
N LEU A 7 16.52 -33.50 -11.37
CA LEU A 7 16.01 -32.74 -12.51
C LEU A 7 16.35 -31.26 -12.28
N GLN A 8 17.39 -30.77 -12.94
CA GLN A 8 17.65 -29.33 -13.05
C GLN A 8 16.60 -28.71 -13.98
N ILE A 9 15.57 -28.11 -13.41
CA ILE A 9 14.66 -27.23 -14.14
C ILE A 9 15.48 -26.00 -14.55
N PRO A 10 15.58 -25.63 -15.82
CA PRO A 10 16.37 -24.47 -16.22
C PRO A 10 15.73 -23.19 -15.73
N VAL A 11 16.36 -22.56 -14.76
CA VAL A 11 16.03 -21.23 -14.18
C VAL A 11 16.06 -20.12 -15.26
N ILE A 12 16.57 -20.41 -16.44
CA ILE A 12 16.80 -19.44 -17.52
C ILE A 12 15.50 -19.03 -18.25
N THR A 13 14.45 -19.86 -18.24
CA THR A 13 13.22 -19.56 -19.02
C THR A 13 12.26 -18.62 -18.32
N ALA A 14 12.31 -18.51 -16.99
CA ALA A 14 11.48 -17.55 -16.24
C ALA A 14 11.99 -16.10 -16.33
N PHE A 15 13.28 -15.90 -16.62
CA PHE A 15 13.88 -14.57 -16.66
C PHE A 15 13.63 -13.78 -17.96
N LEU A 16 13.19 -14.42 -19.02
CA LEU A 16 13.04 -13.81 -20.35
C LEU A 16 11.61 -13.38 -20.72
N ILE A 17 10.60 -13.69 -19.90
CA ILE A 17 9.20 -13.30 -20.16
C ILE A 17 8.78 -12.05 -19.38
N PHE A 18 9.52 -11.63 -18.37
CA PHE A 18 9.33 -10.31 -17.77
C PHE A 18 10.00 -9.23 -18.64
N SER A 19 9.41 -8.95 -19.82
CA SER A 19 9.59 -7.63 -20.41
C SER A 19 9.22 -6.64 -19.28
N LYS A 20 10.18 -5.83 -18.81
CA LYS A 20 10.09 -4.90 -17.70
C LYS A 20 8.69 -4.29 -17.62
N MET A 21 7.83 -4.77 -16.73
CA MET A 21 6.53 -4.15 -16.51
C MET A 21 6.81 -2.78 -15.93
N LYS A 22 6.59 -1.74 -16.74
CA LYS A 22 7.03 -0.39 -16.42
C LYS A 22 6.38 0.11 -15.14
N ARG A 23 5.06 -0.11 -14.96
CA ARG A 23 4.26 0.37 -13.84
C ARG A 23 3.43 -0.75 -13.23
N GLY A 24 3.29 -0.74 -11.91
CA GLY A 24 2.43 -1.68 -11.24
C GLY A 24 2.17 -1.33 -9.79
N ILE A 25 1.23 -2.07 -9.20
CA ILE A 25 0.83 -1.88 -7.81
C ILE A 25 1.29 -3.07 -6.99
N ILE A 26 1.73 -2.81 -5.77
CA ILE A 26 1.97 -3.84 -4.78
C ILE A 26 1.10 -3.64 -3.54
N TYR A 27 0.65 -4.75 -2.97
CA TYR A 27 -0.03 -4.82 -1.69
C TYR A 27 0.69 -5.78 -0.76
N LEU A 28 0.55 -5.54 0.55
CA LEU A 28 0.97 -6.44 1.61
C LEU A 28 -0.23 -6.90 2.43
N ALA A 29 -0.55 -8.20 2.42
CA ALA A 29 -1.59 -8.81 3.23
C ALA A 29 -0.98 -9.85 4.19
N SER A 30 -0.46 -9.39 5.34
CA SER A 30 0.34 -10.22 6.24
C SER A 30 -0.16 -10.29 7.69
N GLY A 31 -1.18 -9.52 8.05
CA GLY A 31 -1.79 -9.54 9.38
C GLY A 31 -2.81 -10.68 9.57
N GLY A 32 -3.92 -10.42 10.24
CA GLY A 32 -5.02 -11.37 10.36
C GLY A 32 -5.85 -11.49 9.05
N ARG A 33 -6.75 -12.46 8.98
CA ARG A 33 -7.63 -12.68 7.80
C ARG A 33 -8.44 -11.44 7.38
N SER A 34 -8.69 -10.52 8.30
CA SER A 34 -9.34 -9.24 7.98
C SER A 34 -8.57 -8.42 6.93
N TYR A 35 -7.24 -8.53 6.88
CA TYR A 35 -6.42 -7.84 5.86
C TYR A 35 -6.67 -8.38 4.46
N LEU A 36 -7.02 -9.67 4.32
CA LEU A 36 -7.44 -10.23 3.05
C LEU A 36 -8.77 -9.62 2.58
N GLY A 37 -9.74 -9.44 3.47
CA GLY A 37 -11.01 -8.78 3.14
C GLY A 37 -10.82 -7.31 2.72
N GLU A 38 -9.95 -6.58 3.42
CA GLU A 38 -9.58 -5.20 3.03
C GLU A 38 -8.91 -5.17 1.66
N LEU A 39 -7.91 -6.02 1.45
CA LEU A 39 -7.23 -6.17 0.17
C LEU A 39 -8.22 -6.39 -0.97
N LEU A 40 -9.15 -7.34 -0.83
CA LEU A 40 -10.11 -7.66 -1.88
C LEU A 40 -11.04 -6.48 -2.18
N THR A 41 -11.42 -5.70 -1.16
CA THR A 41 -12.20 -4.47 -1.34
C THR A 41 -11.39 -3.41 -2.09
N SER A 42 -10.14 -3.19 -1.70
CA SER A 42 -9.23 -2.28 -2.39
C SER A 42 -9.00 -2.70 -3.84
N PHE A 43 -8.67 -3.97 -4.06
CA PHE A 43 -8.44 -4.55 -5.37
C PHE A 43 -9.66 -4.41 -6.30
N GLN A 44 -10.87 -4.67 -5.81
CA GLN A 44 -12.09 -4.48 -6.58
C GLN A 44 -12.30 -3.01 -6.96
N SER A 45 -12.02 -2.08 -6.05
CA SER A 45 -12.10 -0.65 -6.36
C SER A 45 -11.07 -0.25 -7.40
N LEU A 46 -9.85 -0.79 -7.33
CA LEU A 46 -8.80 -0.59 -8.31
C LEU A 46 -9.23 -1.05 -9.71
N ARG A 47 -9.77 -2.25 -9.85
CA ARG A 47 -10.17 -2.83 -11.14
C ARG A 47 -11.26 -2.05 -11.87
N ARG A 48 -12.05 -1.23 -11.17
CA ARG A 48 -13.04 -0.31 -11.79
C ARG A 48 -12.39 0.83 -12.56
N HIS A 49 -11.19 1.24 -12.17
CA HIS A 49 -10.49 2.40 -12.74
C HIS A 49 -9.25 1.99 -13.53
N GLU A 50 -8.62 0.90 -13.14
CA GLU A 50 -7.39 0.38 -13.71
C GLU A 50 -7.55 -1.13 -14.03
N PRO A 51 -8.31 -1.50 -15.07
CA PRO A 51 -8.67 -2.90 -15.33
C PRO A 51 -7.47 -3.77 -15.67
N ALA A 52 -6.43 -3.22 -16.30
CA ALA A 52 -5.27 -3.96 -16.80
C ALA A 52 -3.95 -3.66 -16.08
N LEU A 53 -3.93 -2.73 -15.10
CA LEU A 53 -2.70 -2.39 -14.38
C LEU A 53 -2.20 -3.59 -13.59
N PRO A 54 -0.93 -4.04 -13.77
CA PRO A 54 -0.39 -5.20 -13.06
C PRO A 54 -0.39 -4.99 -11.54
N VAL A 55 -0.73 -6.04 -10.80
CA VAL A 55 -0.73 -6.04 -9.33
C VAL A 55 0.05 -7.24 -8.83
N THR A 56 0.95 -7.03 -7.87
CA THR A 56 1.58 -8.09 -7.08
C THR A 56 1.10 -7.99 -5.64
N VAL A 57 0.59 -9.08 -5.10
CA VAL A 57 0.15 -9.17 -3.72
C VAL A 57 1.08 -10.07 -2.95
N PHE A 58 1.81 -9.50 -2.01
CA PHE A 58 2.58 -10.25 -1.02
C PHE A 58 1.64 -10.67 0.11
N SER A 59 1.47 -11.98 0.33
CA SER A 59 0.44 -12.47 1.24
C SER A 59 0.89 -13.69 2.04
N ARG A 60 0.46 -13.75 3.30
CA ARG A 60 0.49 -14.97 4.13
C ARG A 60 -0.72 -15.87 3.90
N PHE A 61 -1.67 -15.43 3.06
CA PHE A 61 -2.91 -16.13 2.78
C PHE A 61 -2.94 -16.55 1.32
N GLU A 62 -3.55 -17.69 1.04
CA GLU A 62 -3.91 -18.04 -0.32
C GLU A 62 -4.93 -17.03 -0.84
N LEU A 63 -4.64 -16.46 -2.01
CA LEU A 63 -5.54 -15.52 -2.68
C LEU A 63 -6.62 -16.29 -3.46
N PRO A 64 -7.80 -15.72 -3.62
CA PRO A 64 -8.82 -16.27 -4.51
C PRO A 64 -8.28 -16.44 -5.92
N LYS A 65 -8.58 -17.59 -6.53
CA LYS A 65 -8.18 -17.88 -7.92
C LYS A 65 -8.88 -16.93 -8.90
N GLY A 66 -8.19 -16.59 -9.99
CA GLY A 66 -8.78 -15.80 -11.08
C GLY A 66 -8.87 -14.29 -10.83
N LEU A 67 -8.11 -13.74 -9.90
CA LEU A 67 -7.95 -12.28 -9.79
C LEU A 67 -7.25 -11.76 -11.06
N PRO A 68 -7.89 -10.86 -11.84
CA PRO A 68 -7.35 -10.42 -13.13
C PRO A 68 -6.07 -9.59 -12.93
N HIS A 69 -5.04 -9.86 -13.77
CA HIS A 69 -3.74 -9.16 -13.75
C HIS A 69 -3.10 -9.10 -12.35
N CYS A 70 -3.22 -10.18 -11.57
CA CYS A 70 -2.72 -10.28 -10.21
C CYS A 70 -1.77 -11.46 -10.06
N THR A 71 -0.58 -11.19 -9.56
CA THR A 71 0.39 -12.19 -9.12
C THR A 71 0.38 -12.28 -7.60
N ALA A 72 0.30 -13.50 -7.07
CA ALA A 72 0.42 -13.75 -5.64
C ALA A 72 1.85 -14.19 -5.30
N GLU A 73 2.48 -13.47 -4.37
CA GLU A 73 3.81 -13.80 -3.84
C GLU A 73 3.67 -14.26 -2.38
N PRO A 74 3.99 -15.51 -2.06
CA PRO A 74 3.84 -16.02 -0.70
C PRO A 74 4.88 -15.43 0.23
N ILE A 75 4.45 -15.03 1.43
CA ILE A 75 5.33 -14.59 2.50
C ILE A 75 5.61 -15.77 3.43
N THR A 76 6.86 -16.19 3.47
CA THR A 76 7.35 -17.27 4.37
C THR A 76 8.02 -16.73 5.63
N SER A 77 8.38 -15.44 5.67
CA SER A 77 9.02 -14.81 6.83
C SER A 77 8.11 -14.81 8.05
N GLY A 78 8.68 -15.14 9.23
CA GLY A 78 8.04 -15.04 10.54
C GLY A 78 7.92 -13.62 11.10
N GLU A 79 8.50 -12.61 10.44
CA GLU A 79 8.56 -11.23 10.92
C GLU A 79 7.17 -10.61 11.14
N HIS A 80 7.12 -9.64 12.05
CA HIS A 80 5.90 -8.89 12.31
C HIS A 80 5.37 -8.20 11.03
N PRO A 81 4.04 -8.17 10.78
CA PRO A 81 3.45 -7.60 9.56
C PRO A 81 3.96 -6.20 9.18
N LEU A 82 4.16 -5.31 10.15
CA LEU A 82 4.64 -3.95 9.87
C LEU A 82 6.12 -3.92 9.45
N LYS A 83 6.94 -4.87 9.89
CA LYS A 83 8.34 -5.03 9.43
C LYS A 83 8.39 -5.52 7.98
N LEU A 84 7.41 -6.35 7.58
CA LEU A 84 7.34 -6.91 6.23
C LEU A 84 7.09 -5.87 5.14
N LYS A 85 6.56 -4.68 5.48
CA LYS A 85 6.28 -3.64 4.47
C LYS A 85 7.55 -3.27 3.70
N VAL A 86 8.64 -2.98 4.38
CA VAL A 86 9.90 -2.57 3.72
C VAL A 86 10.46 -3.69 2.85
N LEU A 87 10.41 -4.95 3.34
CA LEU A 87 10.81 -6.13 2.56
C LEU A 87 9.99 -6.24 1.27
N THR A 88 8.67 -5.99 1.37
CA THR A 88 7.75 -5.99 0.23
C THR A 88 8.09 -4.89 -0.77
N LEU A 89 8.42 -3.68 -0.30
CA LEU A 89 8.84 -2.57 -1.18
C LEU A 89 10.09 -2.93 -1.99
N LYS A 90 11.08 -3.54 -1.35
CA LYS A 90 12.33 -4.00 -2.01
C LYS A 90 12.08 -5.08 -3.05
N ALA A 91 11.10 -5.95 -2.81
CA ALA A 91 10.78 -7.10 -3.66
C ALA A 91 9.86 -6.75 -4.85
N SER A 92 9.45 -5.49 -5.01
CA SER A 92 8.58 -5.10 -6.14
C SER A 92 9.14 -5.55 -7.49
N PRO A 93 8.34 -6.16 -8.39
CA PRO A 93 8.79 -6.53 -9.72
C PRO A 93 8.80 -5.37 -10.73
N TYR A 94 8.23 -4.19 -10.40
CA TYR A 94 7.99 -3.07 -11.32
C TYR A 94 9.13 -2.06 -11.32
N GLU A 95 9.31 -1.34 -12.42
CA GLU A 95 10.23 -0.19 -12.51
C GLU A 95 9.69 1.03 -11.76
N GLU A 96 8.39 1.31 -11.91
CA GLU A 96 7.65 2.32 -11.14
C GLU A 96 6.57 1.59 -10.35
N THR A 97 6.61 1.72 -9.03
CA THR A 97 5.75 0.99 -8.10
C THR A 97 4.89 1.94 -7.30
N LEU A 98 3.58 1.67 -7.28
CA LEU A 98 2.67 2.26 -6.30
C LEU A 98 2.34 1.20 -5.23
N PHE A 99 2.87 1.40 -4.03
CA PHE A 99 2.46 0.62 -2.86
C PHE A 99 1.16 1.18 -2.28
N LEU A 100 0.23 0.28 -1.96
CA LEU A 100 -1.04 0.61 -1.32
C LEU A 100 -1.25 -0.25 -0.07
N ASP A 101 -1.59 0.38 1.06
CA ASP A 101 -2.13 -0.34 2.21
C ASP A 101 -3.47 -1.00 1.83
N THR A 102 -3.77 -2.15 2.44
CA THR A 102 -4.99 -2.93 2.14
C THR A 102 -6.28 -2.19 2.44
N ASP A 103 -6.25 -1.21 3.35
CA ASP A 103 -7.39 -0.40 3.75
C ASP A 103 -7.57 0.87 2.89
N THR A 104 -7.16 0.80 1.62
CA THR A 104 -7.39 1.86 0.63
C THR A 104 -8.61 1.58 -0.25
N THR A 105 -9.17 2.63 -0.85
CA THR A 105 -10.20 2.53 -1.90
C THR A 105 -9.83 3.47 -3.04
N ILE A 106 -9.76 2.92 -4.25
CA ILE A 106 -9.47 3.70 -5.45
C ILE A 106 -10.76 4.36 -5.95
N ARG A 107 -10.71 5.66 -6.21
CA ARG A 107 -11.84 6.50 -6.59
C ARG A 107 -11.74 7.11 -7.97
N GLY A 108 -10.62 6.91 -8.65
CA GLY A 108 -10.40 7.44 -9.99
C GLY A 108 -9.14 6.87 -10.62
N PRO A 109 -8.84 7.24 -11.86
CA PRO A 109 -7.65 6.78 -12.58
C PRO A 109 -6.34 7.15 -11.85
N LEU A 110 -5.39 6.21 -11.83
CA LEU A 110 -4.09 6.36 -11.15
C LEU A 110 -2.98 6.83 -12.09
N LYS A 111 -3.24 6.88 -13.40
CA LYS A 111 -2.22 7.32 -14.38
C LYS A 111 -1.59 8.65 -13.98
N GLY A 112 -2.39 9.65 -13.58
CA GLY A 112 -1.87 10.95 -13.18
C GLY A 112 -1.00 10.92 -11.92
N ILE A 113 -1.19 9.93 -11.02
CA ILE A 113 -0.32 9.74 -9.85
C ILE A 113 1.05 9.23 -10.31
N PHE A 114 1.09 8.21 -11.17
CA PHE A 114 2.35 7.72 -11.73
C PHE A 114 3.08 8.80 -12.54
N ASP A 115 2.34 9.61 -13.29
CA ASP A 115 2.94 10.67 -14.12
C ASP A 115 3.60 11.77 -13.27
N GLN A 116 3.11 12.02 -12.03
CA GLN A 116 3.72 12.96 -11.09
C GLN A 116 5.13 12.53 -10.67
N LEU A 117 5.44 11.23 -10.65
CA LEU A 117 6.78 10.77 -10.30
C LEU A 117 7.85 11.40 -11.22
N GLY A 118 7.53 11.62 -12.52
CA GLY A 118 8.41 12.31 -13.45
C GLY A 118 9.83 11.74 -13.43
N SER A 119 10.81 12.57 -13.03
CA SER A 119 12.20 12.18 -12.80
C SER A 119 12.50 11.78 -11.34
N HIS A 120 11.60 12.05 -10.40
CA HIS A 120 11.82 11.77 -8.98
C HIS A 120 11.96 10.27 -8.70
N ASP A 121 12.70 9.93 -7.65
CA ASP A 121 12.91 8.55 -7.23
C ASP A 121 11.79 8.03 -6.35
N PHE A 122 11.22 8.91 -5.52
CA PHE A 122 10.28 8.54 -4.47
C PHE A 122 9.26 9.64 -4.20
N ALA A 123 8.03 9.23 -3.89
CA ALA A 123 6.98 10.16 -3.52
C ALA A 123 6.08 9.58 -2.42
N ALA A 124 5.68 10.43 -1.48
CA ALA A 124 4.73 10.11 -0.41
C ALA A 124 3.90 11.33 -0.05
N ALA A 125 2.71 11.11 0.51
CA ALA A 125 1.85 12.19 0.98
C ALA A 125 2.10 12.46 2.47
N ASN A 126 2.03 13.74 2.86
CA ASN A 126 2.10 14.14 4.26
C ASN A 126 1.02 13.47 5.10
N SER A 127 1.37 13.17 6.35
CA SER A 127 0.40 12.82 7.39
C SER A 127 -0.38 14.05 7.80
N HIS A 128 -1.71 13.95 7.80
CA HIS A 128 -2.56 14.95 8.45
C HIS A 128 -2.81 14.55 9.89
N GLU A 129 -2.52 15.43 10.82
CA GLU A 129 -3.06 15.32 12.18
C GLU A 129 -4.50 15.80 12.20
N ALA A 130 -5.38 14.96 12.75
CA ALA A 130 -6.70 15.40 13.16
C ALA A 130 -6.56 16.08 14.52
N ASP A 131 -7.06 17.30 14.65
CA ASP A 131 -7.22 17.91 15.96
C ASP A 131 -8.37 17.21 16.71
N TRP A 132 -8.01 16.30 17.60
CA TRP A 132 -8.94 15.54 18.41
C TRP A 132 -9.54 16.36 19.57
N SER A 133 -9.01 17.57 19.84
CA SER A 133 -9.46 18.45 20.91
C SER A 133 -10.74 19.20 20.57
N VAL A 134 -11.08 19.31 19.28
CA VAL A 134 -12.25 20.06 18.79
C VAL A 134 -13.41 19.13 18.45
N LYS A 135 -14.63 19.39 18.94
CA LYS A 135 -15.86 18.67 18.58
C LYS A 135 -16.83 19.61 17.84
N PRO A 136 -17.28 19.28 16.60
CA PRO A 136 -16.85 18.15 15.80
C PRO A 136 -15.39 18.32 15.39
N MET A 137 -14.68 17.18 15.30
CA MET A 137 -13.27 17.14 14.92
C MET A 137 -13.04 17.96 13.65
N ARG A 138 -12.35 19.09 13.78
CA ARG A 138 -11.92 19.88 12.63
C ARG A 138 -10.58 19.36 12.16
N PHE A 139 -10.48 19.13 10.88
CA PHE A 139 -9.20 18.91 10.24
C PHE A 139 -8.45 20.23 10.25
N VAL A 140 -7.57 20.41 11.21
CA VAL A 140 -6.54 21.42 11.08
C VAL A 140 -5.49 20.77 10.20
N ALA A 141 -5.29 21.31 9.00
CA ALA A 141 -4.16 20.95 8.15
C ALA A 141 -2.85 21.41 8.83
N MET A 142 -2.55 20.85 9.98
CA MET A 142 -1.22 20.96 10.57
C MET A 142 -0.36 19.92 9.87
N VAL A 143 0.17 20.31 8.73
CA VAL A 143 1.24 19.60 8.08
C VAL A 143 2.44 19.72 9.03
N LYS A 144 2.73 18.66 9.78
CA LYS A 144 4.05 18.55 10.39
C LYS A 144 5.06 18.46 9.26
N PRO A 145 6.01 19.40 9.15
CA PRO A 145 7.02 19.31 8.14
C PRO A 145 7.70 17.93 8.23
N ARG A 146 7.76 17.21 7.09
CA ARG A 146 8.41 15.89 6.98
C ARG A 146 7.79 14.76 7.84
N ASP A 147 6.49 14.80 8.10
CA ASP A 147 5.75 13.68 8.65
C ASP A 147 4.86 13.06 7.56
N TYR A 148 5.29 11.95 6.99
CA TYR A 148 4.64 11.30 5.85
C TYR A 148 3.89 10.05 6.27
N ASN A 149 2.82 9.75 5.53
CA ASN A 149 2.08 8.51 5.70
C ASN A 149 2.59 7.42 4.75
N THR A 150 2.90 6.26 5.28
CA THR A 150 3.47 5.13 4.52
C THR A 150 2.43 4.20 3.89
N GLY A 151 1.15 4.55 3.93
CA GLY A 151 0.08 3.72 3.35
C GLY A 151 -0.09 3.88 1.84
N VAL A 152 0.48 4.94 1.26
CA VAL A 152 0.54 5.19 -0.19
C VAL A 152 1.93 5.70 -0.51
N LEU A 153 2.72 4.91 -1.21
CA LEU A 153 4.10 5.22 -1.57
C LEU A 153 4.29 4.97 -3.06
N LEU A 154 4.83 5.95 -3.77
CA LEU A 154 5.15 5.82 -5.19
C LEU A 154 6.67 5.95 -5.37
N TYR A 155 7.30 5.00 -6.05
CA TYR A 155 8.75 5.01 -6.23
C TYR A 155 9.18 4.30 -7.50
N ARG A 156 10.41 4.59 -7.94
CA ARG A 156 11.07 3.86 -9.02
C ARG A 156 12.24 3.04 -8.51
N LYS A 157 12.60 2.02 -9.28
CA LYS A 157 13.82 1.26 -9.06
C LYS A 157 15.02 2.08 -9.49
N SER A 158 15.57 2.85 -8.57
CA SER A 158 16.83 3.57 -8.74
C SER A 158 17.85 3.14 -7.70
N GLU A 159 19.11 3.41 -7.94
CA GLU A 159 20.17 3.12 -6.98
C GLU A 159 20.03 3.93 -5.68
N PRO A 160 19.71 5.26 -5.73
CA PRO A 160 19.38 6.01 -4.52
C PRO A 160 18.25 5.38 -3.70
N MET A 161 17.14 4.98 -4.37
CA MET A 161 16.00 4.37 -3.70
C MET A 161 16.34 3.00 -3.10
N ARG A 162 17.16 2.20 -3.78
CA ARG A 162 17.63 0.91 -3.26
C ARG A 162 18.42 1.07 -1.97
N ARG A 163 19.34 2.06 -1.90
CA ARG A 163 20.10 2.37 -0.68
C ARG A 163 19.21 2.87 0.45
N PHE A 164 18.28 3.75 0.14
CA PHE A 164 17.32 4.26 1.13
C PHE A 164 16.46 3.13 1.72
N LEU A 165 15.89 2.25 0.87
CA LEU A 165 15.10 1.11 1.33
C LEU A 165 15.93 0.12 2.18
N ALA A 166 17.22 -0.06 1.89
CA ALA A 166 18.11 -0.88 2.71
C ALA A 166 18.30 -0.28 4.11
N GLY A 167 18.53 1.03 4.21
CA GLY A 167 18.63 1.71 5.51
C GLY A 167 17.32 1.71 6.30
N TRP A 168 16.19 1.83 5.60
CA TRP A 168 14.87 1.71 6.27
C TRP A 168 14.60 0.29 6.77
N GLU A 169 14.93 -0.73 5.98
CA GLU A 169 14.87 -2.14 6.41
C GLU A 169 15.71 -2.39 7.64
N GLU A 170 16.97 -1.95 7.65
CA GLU A 170 17.88 -2.09 8.80
C GLU A 170 17.27 -1.46 10.05
N ALA A 171 16.78 -0.23 9.97
CA ALA A 171 16.14 0.47 11.08
C ALA A 171 14.91 -0.25 11.62
N VAL A 172 14.07 -0.80 10.73
CA VAL A 172 12.84 -1.51 11.12
C VAL A 172 13.15 -2.89 11.70
N LEU A 173 14.14 -3.61 11.14
CA LEU A 173 14.51 -4.94 11.63
C LEU A 173 15.27 -4.87 12.96
N ALA A 174 16.09 -3.83 13.16
CA ALA A 174 16.80 -3.58 14.42
C ALA A 174 15.89 -3.14 15.57
N GLN A 175 14.60 -2.91 15.29
CA GLN A 175 13.65 -2.45 16.30
C GLN A 175 13.56 -3.42 17.48
N ASP A 176 13.86 -2.91 18.69
CA ASP A 176 13.61 -3.63 19.93
C ASP A 176 12.09 -3.77 20.14
N PRO A 177 11.58 -4.95 20.52
CA PRO A 177 10.17 -5.13 20.89
C PRO A 177 9.69 -4.19 22.00
N SER A 178 10.59 -3.65 22.83
CA SER A 178 10.28 -2.64 23.85
C SER A 178 10.09 -1.23 23.26
N ASP A 179 10.64 -0.94 22.08
CA ASP A 179 10.52 0.33 21.36
C ASP A 179 9.24 0.42 20.54
N MET A 180 8.13 -0.03 21.09
CA MET A 180 6.86 -0.01 20.39
C MET A 180 6.17 1.35 20.54
N TRP A 181 6.00 2.07 19.44
CA TRP A 181 5.19 3.28 19.43
C TRP A 181 3.70 2.94 19.66
N ALA A 182 3.10 3.51 20.72
CA ALA A 182 1.71 3.23 21.12
C ALA A 182 1.36 1.72 21.20
N GLY A 183 2.33 0.87 21.57
CA GLY A 183 2.15 -0.58 21.67
C GLY A 183 2.23 -1.33 20.34
N HIS A 184 2.70 -0.71 19.26
CA HIS A 184 2.81 -1.34 17.94
C HIS A 184 4.15 -1.03 17.27
N HIS A 185 4.73 -2.04 16.63
CA HIS A 185 5.79 -1.81 15.65
C HIS A 185 5.25 -0.88 14.56
N CYS A 186 5.97 0.16 14.21
CA CYS A 186 5.49 1.18 13.27
C CYS A 186 6.52 1.47 12.20
N ASP A 187 6.31 0.94 10.99
CA ASP A 187 7.11 1.23 9.81
C ASP A 187 7.15 2.74 9.51
N GLN A 188 6.03 3.44 9.66
CA GLN A 188 5.92 4.88 9.44
C GLN A 188 6.76 5.70 10.43
N PHE A 189 6.87 5.28 11.68
CA PHE A 189 7.68 5.98 12.67
C PHE A 189 9.16 5.99 12.25
N TYR A 190 9.72 4.83 11.91
CA TYR A 190 11.11 4.73 11.47
C TYR A 190 11.35 5.42 10.14
N PHE A 191 10.40 5.33 9.21
CA PHE A 191 10.45 6.11 7.97
C PHE A 191 10.61 7.59 8.26
N ASN A 192 9.75 8.16 9.10
CA ASN A 192 9.77 9.59 9.42
C ASN A 192 11.02 10.00 10.22
N GLN A 193 11.54 9.12 11.10
CA GLN A 193 12.83 9.36 11.76
C GLN A 193 13.98 9.43 10.76
N LEU A 194 14.03 8.51 9.80
CA LEU A 194 15.06 8.51 8.75
C LEU A 194 14.99 9.77 7.88
N VAL A 195 13.78 10.15 7.46
CA VAL A 195 13.55 11.37 6.67
C VAL A 195 13.94 12.63 7.47
N ALA A 196 13.51 12.75 8.71
CA ALA A 196 13.89 13.86 9.59
C ALA A 196 15.41 13.92 9.84
N GLY A 197 16.06 12.75 9.89
CA GLY A 197 17.52 12.63 9.99
C GLY A 197 18.26 12.90 8.68
N GLY A 198 17.60 13.29 7.59
CA GLY A 198 18.23 13.60 6.30
C GLY A 198 18.66 12.37 5.49
N ALA A 199 17.99 11.22 5.68
CA ALA A 199 18.37 9.99 4.96
C ALA A 199 18.08 10.08 3.44
N LEU A 200 17.04 10.80 3.02
CA LEU A 200 16.74 10.99 1.60
C LEU A 200 17.92 11.70 0.92
N GLU A 201 18.36 12.81 1.49
CA GLU A 201 19.47 13.62 0.98
C GLU A 201 20.80 12.84 1.00
N ARG A 202 21.09 12.11 2.11
CA ARG A 202 22.32 11.30 2.21
C ARG A 202 22.40 10.20 1.17
N HIS A 203 21.28 9.62 0.78
CA HIS A 203 21.23 8.58 -0.24
C HIS A 203 21.06 9.15 -1.65
N GLY A 204 20.87 10.47 -1.80
CA GLY A 204 20.65 11.14 -3.07
C GLY A 204 19.28 10.81 -3.68
N VAL A 205 18.27 10.54 -2.83
CA VAL A 205 16.89 10.28 -3.27
C VAL A 205 16.22 11.59 -3.64
N ASP A 206 15.82 11.74 -4.88
CA ASP A 206 15.00 12.85 -5.35
C ASP A 206 13.55 12.59 -4.95
N PHE A 207 13.05 13.38 -3.98
CA PHE A 207 11.78 13.16 -3.29
C PHE A 207 10.72 14.17 -3.70
N LEU A 208 9.53 13.66 -4.02
CA LEU A 208 8.33 14.44 -4.32
C LEU A 208 7.28 14.29 -3.19
N GLU A 209 6.76 15.40 -2.70
CA GLU A 209 5.60 15.38 -1.84
C GLU A 209 4.31 15.31 -2.66
N LEU A 210 3.50 14.25 -2.43
CA LEU A 210 2.20 14.07 -3.08
C LEU A 210 1.12 14.90 -2.38
N ASP A 211 0.18 15.44 -3.16
CA ASP A 211 -1.03 16.06 -2.61
C ASP A 211 -1.89 15.00 -1.90
N ASN A 212 -2.00 15.10 -0.59
CA ASN A 212 -2.75 14.15 0.21
C ASN A 212 -4.27 14.26 0.04
N VAL A 213 -4.80 15.35 -0.53
CA VAL A 213 -6.20 15.46 -0.97
C VAL A 213 -6.47 14.56 -2.19
N VAL A 214 -5.44 14.29 -2.99
CA VAL A 214 -5.54 13.44 -4.18
C VAL A 214 -5.15 12.00 -3.86
N CYS A 215 -3.99 11.82 -3.22
CA CYS A 215 -3.27 10.55 -3.22
C CYS A 215 -3.43 9.74 -1.93
N ASN A 216 -3.84 10.35 -0.79
CA ASN A 216 -3.88 9.63 0.49
C ASN A 216 -4.90 10.24 1.46
N VAL A 217 -6.14 10.37 0.99
CA VAL A 217 -7.22 11.01 1.76
C VAL A 217 -7.63 10.14 2.94
N ARG A 218 -7.50 10.65 4.14
CA ARG A 218 -8.10 10.01 5.32
C ARG A 218 -9.61 10.26 5.37
N GLY A 219 -10.39 9.26 5.76
CA GLY A 219 -11.85 9.37 5.82
C GLY A 219 -12.35 10.58 6.63
N ALA A 220 -11.61 10.97 7.68
CA ALA A 220 -11.91 12.15 8.48
C ALA A 220 -11.73 13.48 7.72
N MET A 221 -10.98 13.52 6.62
CA MET A 221 -10.78 14.71 5.78
C MET A 221 -11.96 14.96 4.82
N LEU A 222 -12.78 13.96 4.55
CA LEU A 222 -13.83 14.07 3.53
C LEU A 222 -14.81 15.25 3.74
N PRO A 223 -15.25 15.57 4.97
CA PRO A 223 -16.12 16.74 5.18
C PRO A 223 -15.46 18.04 4.74
N GLU A 224 -14.18 18.22 5.06
CA GLU A 224 -13.43 19.42 4.68
C GLU A 224 -13.15 19.46 3.18
N ILE A 225 -12.74 18.34 2.57
CA ILE A 225 -12.54 18.22 1.13
C ILE A 225 -13.83 18.55 0.37
N LYS A 226 -14.99 18.10 0.88
CA LYS A 226 -16.31 18.44 0.33
C LYS A 226 -16.59 19.93 0.45
N ARG A 227 -16.30 20.55 1.60
CA ARG A 227 -16.45 21.99 1.82
C ARG A 227 -15.61 22.82 0.85
N LEU A 228 -14.41 22.32 0.50
CA LEU A 228 -13.50 22.95 -0.46
C LEU A 228 -13.85 22.67 -1.93
N GLY A 229 -14.91 21.88 -2.21
CA GLY A 229 -15.31 21.51 -3.57
C GLY A 229 -14.35 20.53 -4.28
N ARG A 230 -13.38 19.96 -3.57
CA ARG A 230 -12.29 19.12 -4.14
C ARG A 230 -12.58 17.61 -4.16
N THR A 231 -13.83 17.18 -3.87
CA THR A 231 -14.19 15.75 -3.81
C THR A 231 -13.89 15.00 -5.11
N GLY A 232 -14.02 15.67 -6.27
CA GLY A 232 -13.71 15.08 -7.58
C GLY A 232 -12.23 14.83 -7.84
N GLU A 233 -11.33 15.40 -7.03
CA GLU A 233 -9.89 15.24 -7.17
C GLU A 233 -9.38 13.97 -6.45
N VAL A 234 -10.14 13.44 -5.49
CA VAL A 234 -9.74 12.27 -4.68
C VAL A 234 -9.55 11.05 -5.58
N ARG A 235 -8.36 10.48 -5.55
CA ARG A 235 -8.01 9.24 -6.27
C ARG A 235 -7.84 8.05 -5.35
N ILE A 236 -7.25 8.26 -4.17
CA ILE A 236 -7.04 7.20 -3.18
C ILE A 236 -7.60 7.65 -1.84
N LEU A 237 -8.61 6.92 -1.35
CA LEU A 237 -9.15 7.08 -0.02
C LEU A 237 -8.57 6.01 0.89
N HIS A 238 -7.91 6.41 1.97
CA HIS A 238 -7.25 5.54 2.94
C HIS A 238 -8.08 5.48 4.23
N HIS A 239 -8.65 4.32 4.49
CA HIS A 239 -9.64 4.16 5.55
C HIS A 239 -8.98 3.84 6.90
N ARG A 240 -9.27 4.66 7.91
CA ARG A 240 -9.03 4.33 9.31
C ARG A 240 -10.33 4.47 10.12
N THR A 241 -11.46 4.01 9.58
CA THR A 241 -12.77 4.28 10.17
C THR A 241 -13.45 3.06 10.80
N ARG A 242 -14.38 3.31 11.73
CA ARG A 242 -15.25 2.28 12.33
C ARG A 242 -16.01 1.45 11.28
N ALA A 243 -16.29 2.03 10.11
CA ALA A 243 -16.93 1.33 8.99
C ALA A 243 -16.09 0.17 8.44
N MET A 244 -14.76 0.28 8.45
CA MET A 244 -13.88 -0.82 8.07
C MET A 244 -13.85 -1.93 9.12
N LYS A 245 -14.00 -1.60 10.42
CA LYS A 245 -14.14 -2.63 11.47
C LYS A 245 -15.36 -3.50 11.24
N ALA A 246 -16.49 -2.91 10.84
CA ALA A 246 -17.70 -3.66 10.50
C ALA A 246 -17.52 -4.50 9.22
N ARG A 247 -16.86 -3.96 8.19
CA ARG A 247 -16.51 -4.71 6.97
C ARG A 247 -15.49 -5.82 7.25
N LYS A 248 -14.48 -5.57 8.12
CA LYS A 248 -13.56 -6.62 8.59
C LYS A 248 -14.28 -7.82 9.17
N LEU A 249 -15.31 -7.59 9.99
CA LEU A 249 -16.09 -8.66 10.61
C LEU A 249 -16.86 -9.46 9.55
N PHE A 250 -17.41 -8.78 8.55
CA PHE A 250 -18.19 -9.41 7.48
C PHE A 250 -17.34 -10.33 6.59
N TYR A 251 -16.16 -9.87 6.15
CA TYR A 251 -15.26 -10.66 5.29
C TYR A 251 -14.50 -11.77 6.04
N SER A 252 -14.44 -11.75 7.37
CA SER A 252 -13.84 -12.84 8.15
C SER A 252 -14.70 -14.10 8.22
N VAL A 253 -15.98 -14.03 7.79
CA VAL A 253 -16.99 -15.08 8.01
C VAL A 253 -17.48 -15.72 6.71
N THR A 254 -17.21 -15.14 5.53
CA THR A 254 -17.81 -15.60 4.26
C THR A 254 -16.79 -16.10 3.23
N ASP A 255 -17.16 -17.19 2.53
CA ASP A 255 -16.40 -17.73 1.39
C ASP A 255 -16.50 -16.85 0.14
N TRP A 256 -15.47 -16.87 -0.69
CA TRP A 256 -15.33 -16.04 -1.89
C TRP A 256 -16.52 -16.06 -2.89
N PRO A 257 -17.17 -17.19 -3.20
CA PRO A 257 -18.35 -17.20 -4.08
C PRO A 257 -19.49 -16.34 -3.54
N THR A 258 -19.73 -16.39 -2.22
CA THR A 258 -20.73 -15.60 -1.50
C THR A 258 -20.40 -14.10 -1.50
N ILE A 259 -19.09 -13.74 -1.42
CA ILE A 259 -18.62 -12.35 -1.47
C ILE A 259 -18.93 -11.71 -2.83
N ARG A 260 -18.78 -12.44 -3.94
CA ARG A 260 -19.08 -11.94 -5.29
C ARG A 260 -20.55 -11.58 -5.44
N GLU A 261 -21.47 -12.42 -4.94
CA GLU A 261 -22.92 -12.15 -4.98
C GLU A 261 -23.33 -10.99 -4.09
N ILE A 262 -22.80 -10.92 -2.87
CA ILE A 262 -23.13 -9.88 -1.89
C ILE A 262 -22.51 -8.55 -2.27
N GLY A 263 -21.29 -8.53 -2.79
CA GLY A 263 -20.64 -7.31 -3.32
C GLY A 263 -21.43 -6.71 -4.47
N MET A 264 -21.98 -7.54 -5.37
CA MET A 264 -22.83 -7.07 -6.47
C MET A 264 -24.19 -6.56 -5.96
N LYS A 265 -24.79 -7.19 -4.96
CA LYS A 265 -26.08 -6.72 -4.37
C LYS A 265 -25.90 -5.42 -3.57
N ALA A 266 -24.77 -5.21 -2.88
CA ALA A 266 -24.48 -3.97 -2.16
C ALA A 266 -24.23 -2.78 -3.12
N VAL A 267 -23.56 -3.02 -4.24
CA VAL A 267 -23.31 -2.00 -5.26
C VAL A 267 -24.62 -1.56 -5.93
N ASN A 268 -25.57 -2.48 -6.12
CA ASN A 268 -26.86 -2.15 -6.73
C ASN A 268 -27.82 -1.41 -5.77
N ARG A 269 -27.66 -1.56 -4.44
CA ARG A 269 -28.44 -0.80 -3.45
C ARG A 269 -27.99 0.65 -3.24
N VAL A 270 -26.76 0.98 -3.62
CA VAL A 270 -26.22 2.36 -3.51
C VAL A 270 -26.50 3.18 -4.79
N ARG A 271 -27.06 2.53 -5.83
CA ARG A 271 -27.43 3.18 -7.12
C ARG A 271 -28.95 3.38 -7.29
N GLY A 272 -29.76 3.00 -6.31
CA GLY A 272 -31.19 3.27 -6.27
C GLY A 272 -31.54 4.48 -5.40
#